data_d74773e29ce37752f865188d879a5a19
#
_entry.id   d74773e29ce37752f865188d879a5a19
#
_cell.length_a   1.000
_cell.length_b   1.000
_cell.length_c   1.000
_cell.angle_alpha   90.00
_cell.angle_beta   90.00
_cell.angle_gamma   90.00
#
_symmetry.space_group_name_H-M   'P 1'
#
loop_
_entity.id
_entity.type
_entity.pdbx_description
1 polymer ?
#
loop_
_entity_poly.entity_id
_entity_poly.type
_entity_poly.pdbx_seq_one_letter_code
_entity_poly.pdbx_strand_id
1 'polypeptide(L)'
;MEKILDIITAKMQQAFADAGYDASFGRVTVSNRPDLCEYQCNGALAAAKQYKCAPIQIAKAVAEKLDANDYSMVDAVMPGFINLKLSDAFLQKYLEEMRTADSFGINKVGTGKTIVVDYGGPNVAKPLHIGHLRSAIIGEALKRLYKFFGYNTIGDIHLGDWGLQMGLIISELQERQPDLCYFDPDFTGEYPEEAPFTISELEEIYPAASAKKKVDEAFADKAHTATFELQTGRRGYRAIWQHIMKLSVADMTRIYNNLDVHFESWLGESDADPFIPAMVQDMKDRGIAVQSEGAWVIPVAEESDKKEVPPCILVKSDGSAIYATTDLATMVQRMQDFKPDQMLYVTDKRQALHFEQVFRAAKKSGILTPEFPVEHLGFGTMNGKDGKPFKTRDGGVMRLEQLIADMTEFVRAKVVENKIVSEADVDATTAKIALAALKYGDLSNQPTKDYVFDMDRFAAFEGNTGPYILYTIVRVKSILSRYGAWENLAIQAPANQYAKDLMLAITKFGPAMEQALANSAPNQICAYIYDLAGAVNKFYHETPILKEENEEVKAGHIALIDLAKNILETCISILGFSAPEKM
;
A
#
# COMPACT_ATOMS: atom_id res chain seq x y z
N MET A 1 1.83 -16.01 16.98
CA MET A 1 2.08 -15.69 18.40
C MET A 1 0.91 -14.87 18.93
N GLU A 2 0.48 -15.11 20.19
CA GLU A 2 -0.61 -14.34 20.78
C GLU A 2 -0.14 -12.93 21.18
N LYS A 3 -1.00 -11.92 20.99
CA LYS A 3 -0.66 -10.53 21.34
C LYS A 3 -0.67 -10.33 22.87
N ILE A 4 0.21 -9.48 23.36
CA ILE A 4 0.24 -9.15 24.81
C ILE A 4 -1.14 -8.73 25.32
N LEU A 5 -1.85 -7.88 24.57
CA LEU A 5 -3.17 -7.40 24.99
C LEU A 5 -4.20 -8.53 25.11
N ASP A 6 -4.13 -9.53 24.24
CA ASP A 6 -5.03 -10.69 24.29
C ASP A 6 -4.65 -11.59 25.48
N ILE A 7 -3.34 -11.84 25.68
CA ILE A 7 -2.83 -12.60 26.83
C ILE A 7 -3.29 -11.98 28.16
N ILE A 8 -3.04 -10.68 28.34
CA ILE A 8 -3.40 -10.01 29.60
C ILE A 8 -4.91 -9.83 29.77
N THR A 9 -5.67 -9.73 28.65
CA THR A 9 -7.13 -9.72 28.68
C THR A 9 -7.66 -11.08 29.15
N ALA A 10 -7.15 -12.19 28.62
CA ALA A 10 -7.54 -13.53 29.06
C ALA A 10 -7.24 -13.75 30.54
N LYS A 11 -6.05 -13.33 31.02
CA LYS A 11 -5.67 -13.37 32.43
C LYS A 11 -6.60 -12.52 33.31
N MET A 12 -6.96 -11.33 32.86
CA MET A 12 -7.89 -10.44 33.58
C MET A 12 -9.31 -11.03 33.63
N GLN A 13 -9.77 -11.64 32.53
CA GLN A 13 -11.06 -12.35 32.50
C GLN A 13 -11.10 -13.51 33.48
N GLN A 14 -10.02 -14.29 33.57
CA GLN A 14 -9.89 -15.35 34.56
C GLN A 14 -9.91 -14.78 36.00
N ALA A 15 -9.20 -13.67 36.23
CA ALA A 15 -9.17 -13.02 37.54
C ALA A 15 -10.56 -12.51 37.97
N PHE A 16 -11.37 -11.99 37.04
CA PHE A 16 -12.78 -11.65 37.31
C PHE A 16 -13.59 -12.89 37.71
N ALA A 17 -13.45 -14.00 36.99
CA ALA A 17 -14.13 -15.25 37.28
C ALA A 17 -13.73 -15.81 38.65
N ASP A 18 -12.42 -15.82 38.97
CA ASP A 18 -11.87 -16.32 40.25
C ASP A 18 -12.27 -15.42 41.45
N ALA A 19 -12.59 -14.15 41.19
CA ALA A 19 -13.13 -13.24 42.19
C ALA A 19 -14.68 -13.31 42.30
N GLY A 20 -15.34 -14.20 41.52
CA GLY A 20 -16.79 -14.42 41.57
C GLY A 20 -17.60 -13.45 40.71
N TYR A 21 -16.97 -12.81 39.73
CA TYR A 21 -17.61 -11.89 38.79
C TYR A 21 -17.59 -12.45 37.38
N ASP A 22 -18.46 -11.90 36.50
CA ASP A 22 -18.50 -12.30 35.07
C ASP A 22 -17.19 -11.93 34.37
N ALA A 23 -16.58 -12.91 33.70
CA ALA A 23 -15.33 -12.77 32.98
C ALA A 23 -15.40 -11.70 31.85
N SER A 24 -16.57 -11.43 31.27
CA SER A 24 -16.75 -10.46 30.20
C SER A 24 -16.34 -9.03 30.61
N PHE A 25 -16.28 -8.73 31.89
CA PHE A 25 -15.77 -7.45 32.40
C PHE A 25 -14.24 -7.33 32.34
N GLY A 26 -13.51 -8.43 32.13
CA GLY A 26 -12.04 -8.47 32.14
C GLY A 26 -11.35 -7.90 30.90
N ARG A 27 -12.00 -7.03 30.11
CA ARG A 27 -11.37 -6.40 28.95
C ARG A 27 -10.30 -5.39 29.37
N VAL A 28 -9.08 -5.60 28.87
CA VAL A 28 -7.94 -4.70 29.07
C VAL A 28 -7.74 -3.83 27.86
N THR A 29 -7.26 -2.60 28.06
CA THR A 29 -6.88 -1.65 27.01
C THR A 29 -5.49 -1.08 27.29
N VAL A 30 -4.83 -0.58 26.24
CA VAL A 30 -3.61 0.21 26.42
C VAL A 30 -3.97 1.49 27.16
N SER A 31 -3.16 1.87 28.14
CA SER A 31 -3.41 3.07 28.94
C SER A 31 -3.20 4.36 28.14
N ASN A 32 -4.09 5.32 28.33
CA ASN A 32 -3.91 6.68 27.84
C ASN A 32 -2.96 7.53 28.73
N ARG A 33 -2.51 6.98 29.85
CA ARG A 33 -1.61 7.59 30.83
C ARG A 33 -0.40 6.68 31.07
N PRO A 34 0.53 6.62 30.07
CA PRO A 34 1.70 5.73 30.18
C PRO A 34 2.63 6.09 31.36
N ASP A 35 2.53 7.33 31.86
CA ASP A 35 3.19 7.76 33.06
C ASP A 35 2.71 7.00 34.34
N LEU A 36 1.45 6.57 34.34
CA LEU A 36 0.84 5.84 35.47
C LEU A 36 0.89 4.33 35.29
N CYS A 37 0.48 3.83 34.12
CA CYS A 37 0.42 2.40 33.83
C CYS A 37 0.55 2.13 32.32
N GLU A 38 0.93 0.92 31.96
CA GLU A 38 1.04 0.46 30.58
C GLU A 38 -0.32 0.02 30.02
N TYR A 39 -1.09 -0.67 30.84
CA TYR A 39 -2.42 -1.20 30.51
C TYR A 39 -3.41 -0.92 31.63
N GLN A 40 -4.71 -0.92 31.29
CA GLN A 40 -5.77 -0.62 32.23
C GLN A 40 -7.02 -1.45 31.95
N CYS A 41 -7.66 -1.94 33.01
CA CYS A 41 -8.99 -2.54 32.96
C CYS A 41 -10.02 -1.66 33.69
N ASN A 42 -11.12 -1.35 33.02
CA ASN A 42 -12.20 -0.51 33.53
C ASN A 42 -13.45 -1.31 33.86
N GLY A 43 -13.39 -2.64 33.76
CA GLY A 43 -14.56 -3.53 33.88
C GLY A 43 -15.26 -3.49 35.22
N ALA A 44 -14.53 -3.20 36.32
CA ALA A 44 -15.13 -3.07 37.63
C ALA A 44 -16.19 -1.98 37.76
N LEU A 45 -16.11 -0.91 36.91
CA LEU A 45 -17.14 0.14 36.84
C LEU A 45 -18.47 -0.38 36.27
N ALA A 46 -18.42 -1.24 35.29
CA ALA A 46 -19.60 -1.86 34.68
C ALA A 46 -20.15 -2.97 35.59
N ALA A 47 -19.27 -3.82 36.17
CA ALA A 47 -19.61 -4.88 37.11
C ALA A 47 -20.32 -4.35 38.36
N ALA A 48 -19.93 -3.19 38.88
CA ALA A 48 -20.53 -2.58 40.04
C ALA A 48 -22.05 -2.38 39.93
N LYS A 49 -22.54 -2.08 38.71
CA LYS A 49 -23.99 -1.93 38.46
C LYS A 49 -24.71 -3.28 38.55
N GLN A 50 -24.11 -4.34 38.05
CA GLN A 50 -24.67 -5.68 38.05
C GLN A 50 -24.65 -6.32 39.46
N TYR A 51 -23.54 -6.18 40.15
CA TYR A 51 -23.33 -6.84 41.47
C TYR A 51 -23.69 -5.95 42.67
N LYS A 52 -24.14 -4.70 42.44
CA LYS A 52 -24.54 -3.72 43.47
C LYS A 52 -23.47 -3.54 44.55
N CYS A 53 -22.21 -3.50 44.13
CA CYS A 53 -21.03 -3.37 44.96
C CYS A 53 -20.21 -2.15 44.53
N ALA A 54 -19.43 -1.56 45.43
CA ALA A 54 -18.57 -0.42 45.05
C ALA A 54 -17.50 -0.86 44.02
N PRO A 55 -17.30 -0.15 42.92
CA PRO A 55 -16.37 -0.54 41.86
C PRO A 55 -14.95 -0.81 42.39
N ILE A 56 -14.48 -0.01 43.33
CA ILE A 56 -13.14 -0.18 43.92
C ILE A 56 -13.00 -1.48 44.70
N GLN A 57 -14.08 -2.01 45.31
CA GLN A 57 -14.04 -3.29 45.99
C GLN A 57 -13.90 -4.43 45.01
N ILE A 58 -14.61 -4.37 43.88
CA ILE A 58 -14.48 -5.33 42.78
C ILE A 58 -13.05 -5.26 42.21
N ALA A 59 -12.55 -4.07 41.92
CA ALA A 59 -11.20 -3.88 41.38
C ALA A 59 -10.12 -4.47 42.28
N LYS A 60 -10.23 -4.28 43.60
CA LYS A 60 -9.31 -4.88 44.60
C LYS A 60 -9.39 -6.39 44.61
N ALA A 61 -10.60 -6.95 44.69
CA ALA A 61 -10.82 -8.39 44.70
C ALA A 61 -10.27 -9.09 43.43
N VAL A 62 -10.43 -8.45 42.27
CA VAL A 62 -9.89 -8.95 41.00
C VAL A 62 -8.37 -8.81 40.94
N ALA A 63 -7.82 -7.68 41.39
CA ALA A 63 -6.38 -7.44 41.41
C ALA A 63 -5.61 -8.48 42.24
N GLU A 64 -6.19 -8.95 43.34
CA GLU A 64 -5.63 -10.02 44.21
C GLU A 64 -5.57 -11.40 43.53
N LYS A 65 -6.27 -11.61 42.41
CA LYS A 65 -6.28 -12.86 41.65
C LYS A 65 -5.27 -12.89 40.51
N LEU A 66 -4.65 -11.75 40.17
CA LEU A 66 -3.63 -11.69 39.13
C LEU A 66 -2.29 -12.24 39.61
N ASP A 67 -1.59 -12.98 38.74
CA ASP A 67 -0.27 -13.55 39.08
C ASP A 67 0.78 -12.44 39.15
N ALA A 68 1.40 -12.25 40.29
CA ALA A 68 2.44 -11.26 40.55
C ALA A 68 3.71 -11.46 39.68
N ASN A 69 3.90 -12.66 39.10
CA ASN A 69 5.05 -12.90 38.20
C ASN A 69 4.90 -12.22 36.82
N ASP A 70 3.66 -11.98 36.40
CA ASP A 70 3.40 -11.34 35.11
C ASP A 70 3.48 -9.81 35.16
N TYR A 71 3.34 -9.24 36.35
CA TYR A 71 3.20 -7.80 36.54
C TYR A 71 4.19 -7.24 37.55
N SER A 72 4.84 -6.14 37.23
CA SER A 72 5.62 -5.34 38.18
C SER A 72 4.71 -4.41 39.00
N MET A 73 3.49 -4.13 38.53
CA MET A 73 2.49 -3.35 39.23
C MET A 73 1.09 -3.83 38.86
N VAL A 74 0.28 -4.07 39.89
CA VAL A 74 -1.18 -4.24 39.79
C VAL A 74 -1.79 -3.30 40.82
N ASP A 75 -2.45 -2.23 40.40
CA ASP A 75 -2.98 -1.22 41.30
C ASP A 75 -4.46 -0.94 41.02
N ALA A 76 -5.30 -1.18 42.03
CA ALA A 76 -6.73 -0.89 42.00
C ALA A 76 -6.97 0.54 42.52
N VAL A 77 -7.27 1.46 41.59
CA VAL A 77 -7.42 2.90 41.88
C VAL A 77 -8.86 3.38 41.70
N MET A 78 -9.22 4.41 42.47
CA MET A 78 -10.54 5.03 42.37
C MET A 78 -10.81 5.56 40.95
N PRO A 79 -12.04 5.45 40.44
CA PRO A 79 -13.22 4.88 41.10
C PRO A 79 -13.37 3.35 40.96
N GLY A 80 -12.47 2.65 40.26
CA GLY A 80 -12.52 1.20 40.03
C GLY A 80 -11.73 0.75 38.82
N PHE A 81 -10.61 1.46 38.53
CA PHE A 81 -9.64 1.07 37.52
C PHE A 81 -8.64 0.05 38.09
N ILE A 82 -8.23 -0.89 37.25
CA ILE A 82 -7.09 -1.76 37.55
C ILE A 82 -5.97 -1.38 36.59
N ASN A 83 -4.92 -0.77 37.12
CA ASN A 83 -3.74 -0.33 36.41
C ASN A 83 -2.67 -1.44 36.44
N LEU A 84 -2.05 -1.70 35.29
CA LEU A 84 -1.08 -2.78 35.13
C LEU A 84 0.23 -2.25 34.52
N LYS A 85 1.36 -2.75 35.06
CA LYS A 85 2.67 -2.71 34.40
C LYS A 85 3.21 -4.13 34.31
N LEU A 86 3.72 -4.52 33.15
CA LEU A 86 4.29 -5.83 32.91
C LEU A 86 5.59 -6.01 33.70
N SER A 87 5.85 -7.24 34.14
CA SER A 87 7.14 -7.56 34.73
C SER A 87 8.24 -7.62 33.67
N ASP A 88 9.46 -7.39 34.10
CA ASP A 88 10.63 -7.44 33.23
C ASP A 88 10.86 -8.85 32.68
N ALA A 89 10.58 -9.88 33.50
CA ALA A 89 10.66 -11.28 33.09
C ALA A 89 9.61 -11.65 32.02
N PHE A 90 8.38 -11.12 32.16
CA PHE A 90 7.35 -11.30 31.13
C PHE A 90 7.77 -10.67 29.78
N LEU A 91 8.25 -9.44 29.79
CA LEU A 91 8.72 -8.74 28.59
C LEU A 91 9.91 -9.45 27.95
N GLN A 92 10.90 -9.86 28.74
CA GLN A 92 12.05 -10.62 28.27
C GLN A 92 11.62 -11.88 27.52
N LYS A 93 10.77 -12.70 28.16
CA LYS A 93 10.28 -13.95 27.57
C LYS A 93 9.51 -13.70 26.28
N TYR A 94 8.58 -12.73 26.30
CA TYR A 94 7.76 -12.41 25.15
C TYR A 94 8.59 -11.95 23.94
N LEU A 95 9.57 -11.06 24.17
CA LEU A 95 10.43 -10.58 23.10
C LEU A 95 11.42 -11.64 22.58
N GLU A 96 11.88 -12.55 23.43
CA GLU A 96 12.71 -13.67 22.98
C GLU A 96 11.90 -14.65 22.10
N GLU A 97 10.65 -14.94 22.46
CA GLU A 97 9.74 -15.71 21.61
C GLU A 97 9.49 -14.98 20.28
N MET A 98 9.26 -13.67 20.31
CA MET A 98 9.06 -12.84 19.12
C MET A 98 10.30 -12.83 18.20
N ARG A 99 11.51 -12.71 18.78
CA ARG A 99 12.78 -12.69 18.05
C ARG A 99 13.04 -13.99 17.30
N THR A 100 12.67 -15.12 17.89
CA THR A 100 12.91 -16.46 17.31
C THR A 100 11.78 -16.96 16.42
N ALA A 101 10.61 -16.35 16.49
CA ALA A 101 9.46 -16.73 15.68
C ALA A 101 9.58 -16.24 14.22
N ASP A 102 9.06 -17.03 13.27
CA ASP A 102 8.92 -16.57 11.89
C ASP A 102 8.09 -15.28 11.82
N SER A 103 8.58 -14.32 11.05
CA SER A 103 7.91 -13.02 10.85
C SER A 103 7.48 -12.36 12.17
N PHE A 104 8.32 -12.50 13.21
CA PHE A 104 8.07 -11.97 14.57
C PHE A 104 6.74 -12.46 15.19
N GLY A 105 6.33 -13.68 14.85
CA GLY A 105 5.13 -14.31 15.37
C GLY A 105 3.80 -13.82 14.77
N ILE A 106 3.83 -13.12 13.64
CA ILE A 106 2.62 -12.73 12.91
C ILE A 106 1.86 -13.95 12.41
N ASN A 107 0.55 -13.96 12.65
CA ASN A 107 -0.33 -15.00 12.13
C ASN A 107 -0.55 -14.83 10.62
N LYS A 108 -0.20 -15.86 9.83
CA LYS A 108 -0.33 -15.88 8.37
C LYS A 108 -1.79 -16.14 7.94
N VAL A 109 -2.68 -15.20 8.21
CA VAL A 109 -4.13 -15.29 7.92
C VAL A 109 -4.48 -15.46 6.44
N GLY A 110 -3.52 -15.16 5.56
CA GLY A 110 -3.64 -15.28 4.11
C GLY A 110 -3.18 -16.61 3.52
N THR A 111 -2.71 -17.56 4.34
CA THR A 111 -2.20 -18.84 3.84
C THR A 111 -3.26 -19.57 3.03
N GLY A 112 -2.91 -19.92 1.79
CA GLY A 112 -3.80 -20.59 0.83
C GLY A 112 -4.81 -19.67 0.14
N LYS A 113 -4.76 -18.35 0.37
CA LYS A 113 -5.63 -17.36 -0.28
C LYS A 113 -4.87 -16.55 -1.30
N THR A 114 -5.54 -16.17 -2.37
CA THR A 114 -5.02 -15.30 -3.44
C THR A 114 -5.72 -13.94 -3.41
N ILE A 115 -4.95 -12.86 -3.50
CA ILE A 115 -5.48 -11.50 -3.70
C ILE A 115 -4.93 -10.91 -4.99
N VAL A 116 -5.80 -10.30 -5.78
CA VAL A 116 -5.43 -9.42 -6.90
C VAL A 116 -5.45 -7.98 -6.39
N VAL A 117 -4.34 -7.28 -6.58
CA VAL A 117 -4.23 -5.84 -6.30
C VAL A 117 -4.07 -5.13 -7.63
N ASP A 118 -5.09 -4.37 -8.02
CA ASP A 118 -5.11 -3.53 -9.22
C ASP A 118 -4.56 -2.14 -8.87
N TYR A 119 -3.44 -1.78 -9.47
CA TYR A 119 -2.79 -0.50 -9.20
C TYR A 119 -1.86 -0.07 -10.34
N GLY A 120 -1.56 1.21 -10.39
CA GLY A 120 -0.59 1.77 -11.33
C GLY A 120 -1.09 1.97 -12.76
N GLY A 121 -2.29 1.52 -13.11
CA GLY A 121 -2.86 1.40 -14.46
C GLY A 121 -2.79 2.64 -15.36
N PRO A 122 -1.72 2.81 -16.17
CA PRO A 122 -1.60 3.91 -17.10
C PRO A 122 -2.17 3.56 -18.48
N ASN A 123 -2.50 4.58 -19.24
CA ASN A 123 -2.71 4.40 -20.67
C ASN A 123 -1.36 4.24 -21.36
N VAL A 124 -1.25 3.28 -22.27
CA VAL A 124 -0.06 3.13 -23.14
C VAL A 124 0.16 4.36 -24.03
N ALA A 125 1.36 4.52 -24.56
CA ALA A 125 1.77 5.66 -25.39
C ALA A 125 1.63 7.04 -24.68
N LYS A 126 1.57 7.06 -23.37
CA LYS A 126 1.62 8.28 -22.55
C LYS A 126 2.71 8.15 -21.50
N PRO A 127 3.47 9.23 -21.27
CA PRO A 127 4.44 9.20 -20.18
C PRO A 127 3.75 9.03 -18.82
N LEU A 128 4.38 8.27 -17.93
CA LEU A 128 3.96 8.25 -16.54
C LEU A 128 4.11 9.64 -15.92
N HIS A 129 3.10 10.09 -15.24
CA HIS A 129 3.10 11.38 -14.53
C HIS A 129 2.90 11.18 -13.03
N ILE A 130 3.09 12.24 -12.27
CA ILE A 130 2.99 12.20 -10.79
C ILE A 130 1.67 11.61 -10.26
N GLY A 131 0.59 11.70 -11.03
CA GLY A 131 -0.69 11.06 -10.67
C GLY A 131 -0.62 9.54 -10.58
N HIS A 132 0.35 8.89 -11.28
CA HIS A 132 0.55 7.45 -11.19
C HIS A 132 1.40 7.05 -9.97
N LEU A 133 2.16 7.98 -9.37
CA LEU A 133 3.02 7.70 -8.23
C LEU A 133 2.23 7.08 -7.06
N ARG A 134 1.15 7.74 -6.64
CA ARG A 134 0.38 7.31 -5.47
C ARG A 134 -0.23 5.93 -5.65
N SER A 135 -0.86 5.68 -6.82
CA SER A 135 -1.38 4.35 -7.13
C SER A 135 -0.28 3.28 -7.04
N ALA A 136 0.86 3.53 -7.67
CA ALA A 136 1.98 2.60 -7.72
C ALA A 136 2.55 2.26 -6.35
N ILE A 137 2.90 3.28 -5.54
CA ILE A 137 3.56 3.02 -4.25
C ILE A 137 2.61 2.54 -3.16
N ILE A 138 1.36 3.00 -3.14
CA ILE A 138 0.34 2.51 -2.20
C ILE A 138 -0.02 1.05 -2.54
N GLY A 139 -0.26 0.76 -3.83
CA GLY A 139 -0.60 -0.59 -4.27
C GLY A 139 0.52 -1.58 -4.01
N GLU A 140 1.77 -1.23 -4.32
CA GLU A 140 2.93 -2.07 -4.04
C GLU A 140 3.13 -2.33 -2.54
N ALA A 141 2.99 -1.29 -1.69
CA ALA A 141 3.09 -1.45 -0.25
C ALA A 141 2.00 -2.39 0.30
N LEU A 142 0.77 -2.26 -0.18
CA LEU A 142 -0.34 -3.14 0.21
C LEU A 142 -0.12 -4.57 -0.30
N LYS A 143 0.31 -4.75 -1.56
CA LYS A 143 0.67 -6.07 -2.10
C LYS A 143 1.72 -6.75 -1.22
N ARG A 144 2.79 -6.04 -0.86
CA ARG A 144 3.85 -6.57 0.04
C ARG A 144 3.32 -6.85 1.45
N LEU A 145 2.41 -6.03 1.96
CA LEU A 145 1.77 -6.26 3.26
C LEU A 145 0.92 -7.53 3.23
N TYR A 146 0.07 -7.72 2.21
CA TYR A 146 -0.69 -8.96 2.05
C TYR A 146 0.24 -10.19 1.93
N LYS A 147 1.32 -10.08 1.15
CA LYS A 147 2.33 -11.14 1.04
C LYS A 147 2.97 -11.46 2.38
N PHE A 148 3.28 -10.44 3.20
CA PHE A 148 3.82 -10.62 4.55
C PHE A 148 2.85 -11.41 5.45
N PHE A 149 1.54 -11.24 5.28
CA PHE A 149 0.51 -12.02 5.96
C PHE A 149 0.20 -13.39 5.32
N GLY A 150 0.97 -13.81 4.32
CA GLY A 150 0.92 -15.16 3.74
C GLY A 150 -0.02 -15.32 2.55
N TYR A 151 -0.60 -14.24 2.01
CA TYR A 151 -1.37 -14.31 0.77
C TYR A 151 -0.47 -14.59 -0.44
N ASN A 152 -0.99 -15.36 -1.40
CA ASN A 152 -0.51 -15.29 -2.77
C ASN A 152 -0.99 -13.97 -3.38
N THR A 153 -0.07 -13.10 -3.79
CA THR A 153 -0.40 -11.74 -4.26
C THR A 153 -0.13 -11.61 -5.75
N ILE A 154 -1.07 -11.03 -6.47
CA ILE A 154 -0.96 -10.70 -7.89
C ILE A 154 -1.16 -9.20 -8.03
N GLY A 155 -0.09 -8.48 -8.34
CA GLY A 155 -0.15 -7.08 -8.75
C GLY A 155 -0.50 -7.00 -10.23
N ASP A 156 -1.63 -6.41 -10.56
CA ASP A 156 -2.10 -6.25 -11.93
C ASP A 156 -2.14 -4.76 -12.30
N ILE A 157 -1.41 -4.41 -13.36
CA ILE A 157 -1.29 -3.01 -13.78
C ILE A 157 -2.49 -2.49 -14.56
N HIS A 158 -3.24 -3.37 -15.20
CA HIS A 158 -4.41 -3.10 -16.05
C HIS A 158 -4.23 -1.90 -17.01
N LEU A 159 -3.60 -2.14 -18.15
CA LEU A 159 -3.24 -1.11 -19.11
C LEU A 159 -4.43 -0.61 -19.93
N GLY A 160 -4.52 0.72 -20.12
CA GLY A 160 -5.44 1.34 -21.09
C GLY A 160 -4.82 1.30 -22.49
N ASP A 161 -5.12 0.26 -23.26
CA ASP A 161 -4.45 -0.05 -24.52
C ASP A 161 -5.40 -0.28 -25.71
N TRP A 162 -6.72 -0.13 -25.50
CA TRP A 162 -7.71 -0.59 -26.48
C TRP A 162 -8.69 0.49 -26.98
N GLY A 163 -8.67 1.67 -26.43
CA GLY A 163 -9.62 2.74 -26.72
C GLY A 163 -9.24 3.61 -27.90
N LEU A 164 -10.02 4.68 -28.11
CA LEU A 164 -9.84 5.70 -29.16
C LEU A 164 -8.43 6.30 -29.22
N GLN A 165 -7.69 6.26 -28.14
CA GLN A 165 -6.30 6.67 -28.08
C GLN A 165 -5.44 5.93 -29.13
N MET A 166 -5.66 4.64 -29.34
CA MET A 166 -4.94 3.86 -30.35
C MET A 166 -5.28 4.34 -31.76
N GLY A 167 -6.56 4.58 -32.06
CA GLY A 167 -6.97 5.12 -33.34
C GLY A 167 -6.41 6.51 -33.62
N LEU A 168 -6.30 7.36 -32.60
CA LEU A 168 -5.67 8.69 -32.72
C LEU A 168 -4.20 8.58 -33.13
N ILE A 169 -3.45 7.69 -32.49
CA ILE A 169 -2.02 7.47 -32.78
C ILE A 169 -1.85 6.90 -34.17
N ILE A 170 -2.64 5.88 -34.53
CA ILE A 170 -2.60 5.26 -35.86
C ILE A 170 -2.89 6.31 -36.97
N SER A 171 -3.93 7.13 -36.76
CA SER A 171 -4.33 8.15 -37.75
C SER A 171 -3.28 9.24 -37.93
N GLU A 172 -2.68 9.72 -36.82
CA GLU A 172 -1.63 10.72 -36.87
C GLU A 172 -0.34 10.16 -37.49
N LEU A 173 0.01 8.90 -37.13
CA LEU A 173 1.17 8.23 -37.74
C LEU A 173 0.99 8.06 -39.25
N GLN A 174 -0.22 7.69 -39.70
CA GLN A 174 -0.53 7.57 -41.12
C GLN A 174 -0.37 8.89 -41.88
N GLU A 175 -0.69 10.03 -41.26
CA GLU A 175 -0.50 11.33 -41.88
C GLU A 175 0.97 11.76 -41.94
N ARG A 176 1.73 11.40 -40.90
CA ARG A 176 3.19 11.70 -40.89
C ARG A 176 3.99 10.80 -41.80
N GLN A 177 3.60 9.54 -41.91
CA GLN A 177 4.35 8.51 -42.64
C GLN A 177 3.39 7.60 -43.44
N PRO A 178 2.75 8.15 -44.52
CA PRO A 178 1.70 7.42 -45.24
C PRO A 178 2.20 6.20 -46.00
N ASP A 179 3.48 6.14 -46.32
CA ASP A 179 4.09 5.08 -47.14
C ASP A 179 4.51 3.83 -46.36
N LEU A 180 4.25 3.81 -45.04
CA LEU A 180 4.55 2.65 -44.22
C LEU A 180 3.68 1.44 -44.61
N CYS A 181 4.27 0.26 -44.68
CA CYS A 181 3.59 -1.00 -45.05
C CYS A 181 2.39 -1.35 -44.16
N TYR A 182 2.32 -0.78 -42.97
CA TYR A 182 1.20 -0.96 -42.02
C TYR A 182 -0.13 -0.39 -42.53
N PHE A 183 -0.08 0.59 -43.42
CA PHE A 183 -1.25 1.30 -43.97
C PHE A 183 -1.73 0.71 -45.29
N ASP A 184 -0.90 -0.07 -45.97
CA ASP A 184 -1.25 -0.80 -47.18
C ASP A 184 -2.19 -1.97 -46.87
N PRO A 185 -3.46 -1.95 -47.32
CA PRO A 185 -4.42 -3.02 -47.05
C PRO A 185 -4.06 -4.34 -47.76
N ASP A 186 -3.28 -4.29 -48.82
CA ASP A 186 -2.89 -5.43 -49.64
C ASP A 186 -1.52 -6.02 -49.20
N PHE A 187 -0.89 -5.46 -48.20
CA PHE A 187 0.39 -5.95 -47.69
C PHE A 187 0.24 -7.33 -47.06
N THR A 188 0.88 -8.34 -47.64
CA THR A 188 0.84 -9.74 -47.16
C THR A 188 2.13 -10.22 -46.51
N GLY A 189 3.18 -9.38 -46.56
CA GLY A 189 4.48 -9.68 -45.96
C GLY A 189 4.48 -9.71 -44.42
N GLU A 190 5.66 -10.01 -43.86
CA GLU A 190 5.91 -9.84 -42.42
C GLU A 190 6.18 -8.35 -42.14
N TYR A 191 5.60 -7.84 -41.03
CA TYR A 191 5.87 -6.49 -40.59
C TYR A 191 7.25 -6.40 -39.94
N PRO A 192 7.97 -5.26 -40.05
CA PRO A 192 9.25 -5.07 -39.40
C PRO A 192 9.21 -5.35 -37.90
N GLU A 193 10.26 -5.96 -37.35
CA GLU A 193 10.40 -6.16 -35.91
C GLU A 193 10.68 -4.86 -35.16
N GLU A 194 11.32 -3.89 -35.82
CA GLU A 194 11.58 -2.56 -35.28
C GLU A 194 10.36 -1.67 -35.46
N ALA A 195 10.02 -0.94 -34.39
CA ALA A 195 8.93 0.02 -34.43
C ALA A 195 9.25 1.17 -35.39
N PRO A 196 8.27 1.69 -36.19
CA PRO A 196 8.46 2.85 -37.05
C PRO A 196 8.52 4.16 -36.26
N PHE A 197 8.62 4.12 -34.96
CA PHE A 197 8.67 5.27 -34.05
C PHE A 197 9.40 4.89 -32.76
N THR A 198 9.92 5.88 -32.06
CA THR A 198 10.48 5.79 -30.72
C THR A 198 9.42 6.11 -29.65
N ILE A 199 9.72 5.86 -28.38
CA ILE A 199 8.85 6.25 -27.25
C ILE A 199 8.68 7.78 -27.19
N SER A 200 9.74 8.55 -27.46
CA SER A 200 9.69 10.02 -27.49
C SER A 200 8.77 10.55 -28.61
N GLU A 201 8.79 9.91 -29.78
CA GLU A 201 7.88 10.27 -30.86
C GLU A 201 6.42 9.93 -30.53
N LEU A 202 6.15 8.81 -29.84
CA LEU A 202 4.80 8.49 -29.35
C LEU A 202 4.28 9.54 -28.38
N GLU A 203 5.16 10.07 -27.51
CA GLU A 203 4.83 11.14 -26.58
C GLU A 203 4.49 12.48 -27.27
N GLU A 204 4.91 12.68 -28.52
CA GLU A 204 4.54 13.83 -29.36
C GLU A 204 3.30 13.55 -30.23
N ILE A 205 3.20 12.34 -30.79
CA ILE A 205 2.11 11.92 -31.69
C ILE A 205 0.76 11.99 -30.98
N TYR A 206 0.65 11.43 -29.78
CA TYR A 206 -0.63 11.36 -29.08
C TYR A 206 -1.19 12.75 -28.70
N PRO A 207 -0.45 13.68 -28.08
CA PRO A 207 -0.96 15.02 -27.80
C PRO A 207 -1.33 15.80 -29.07
N ALA A 208 -0.54 15.68 -30.14
CA ALA A 208 -0.84 16.31 -31.45
C ALA A 208 -2.16 15.78 -32.02
N ALA A 209 -2.34 14.46 -32.05
CA ALA A 209 -3.58 13.82 -32.50
C ALA A 209 -4.78 14.22 -31.63
N SER A 210 -4.60 14.26 -30.30
CA SER A 210 -5.64 14.66 -29.36
C SER A 210 -6.05 16.14 -29.48
N ALA A 211 -5.12 17.02 -29.82
CA ALA A 211 -5.40 18.43 -30.11
C ALA A 211 -6.15 18.57 -31.45
N LYS A 212 -5.68 17.88 -32.49
CA LYS A 212 -6.26 17.89 -33.84
C LYS A 212 -7.70 17.40 -33.84
N LYS A 213 -8.01 16.30 -33.13
CA LYS A 213 -9.37 15.79 -32.97
C LYS A 213 -10.38 16.85 -32.51
N LYS A 214 -9.96 17.84 -31.73
CA LYS A 214 -10.87 18.85 -31.16
C LYS A 214 -11.32 19.89 -32.17
N VAL A 215 -10.58 20.04 -33.27
CA VAL A 215 -10.76 21.11 -34.27
C VAL A 215 -10.97 20.58 -35.70
N ASP A 216 -10.79 19.28 -35.92
CA ASP A 216 -10.90 18.60 -37.20
C ASP A 216 -11.80 17.37 -37.05
N GLU A 217 -13.07 17.49 -37.46
CA GLU A 217 -14.08 16.44 -37.40
C GLU A 217 -13.73 15.26 -38.31
N ALA A 218 -13.17 15.51 -39.49
CA ALA A 218 -12.75 14.45 -40.42
C ALA A 218 -11.62 13.60 -39.83
N PHE A 219 -10.68 14.22 -39.10
CA PHE A 219 -9.64 13.52 -38.38
C PHE A 219 -10.22 12.70 -37.20
N ALA A 220 -11.21 13.26 -36.50
CA ALA A 220 -11.90 12.54 -35.40
C ALA A 220 -12.59 11.28 -35.95
N ASP A 221 -13.31 11.35 -37.05
CA ASP A 221 -13.98 10.22 -37.70
C ASP A 221 -12.97 9.17 -38.18
N LYS A 222 -11.86 9.62 -38.77
CA LYS A 222 -10.75 8.75 -39.17
C LYS A 222 -10.19 7.98 -37.98
N ALA A 223 -10.00 8.64 -36.84
CA ALA A 223 -9.49 8.01 -35.63
C ALA A 223 -10.49 6.99 -35.04
N HIS A 224 -11.80 7.27 -35.06
CA HIS A 224 -12.82 6.30 -34.69
C HIS A 224 -12.82 5.07 -35.60
N THR A 225 -12.72 5.30 -36.95
CA THR A 225 -12.61 4.21 -37.93
C THR A 225 -11.36 3.38 -37.68
N ALA A 226 -10.20 4.02 -37.45
CA ALA A 226 -8.96 3.30 -37.14
C ALA A 226 -9.03 2.48 -35.87
N THR A 227 -9.73 2.98 -34.84
CA THR A 227 -9.99 2.21 -33.61
C THR A 227 -10.82 0.97 -33.91
N PHE A 228 -11.92 1.12 -34.65
CA PHE A 228 -12.76 -0.01 -35.04
C PHE A 228 -12.01 -1.05 -35.87
N GLU A 229 -11.23 -0.61 -36.89
CA GLU A 229 -10.42 -1.51 -37.71
C GLU A 229 -9.32 -2.24 -36.91
N LEU A 230 -8.69 -1.58 -35.94
CA LEU A 230 -7.78 -2.21 -35.00
C LEU A 230 -8.48 -3.33 -34.23
N GLN A 231 -9.63 -3.02 -33.63
CA GLN A 231 -10.41 -3.96 -32.82
C GLN A 231 -10.95 -5.14 -33.63
N THR A 232 -11.35 -4.90 -34.88
CA THR A 232 -11.83 -5.94 -35.81
C THR A 232 -10.70 -6.72 -36.50
N GLY A 233 -9.42 -6.40 -36.21
CA GLY A 233 -8.30 -7.28 -36.58
C GLY A 233 -7.52 -6.85 -37.82
N ARG A 234 -7.58 -5.58 -38.27
CA ARG A 234 -6.73 -5.09 -39.39
C ARG A 234 -5.26 -5.33 -39.05
N ARG A 235 -4.59 -6.16 -39.87
CA ARG A 235 -3.24 -6.67 -39.60
C ARG A 235 -2.21 -5.57 -39.36
N GLY A 236 -2.16 -4.53 -40.22
CA GLY A 236 -1.21 -3.43 -40.10
C GLY A 236 -1.43 -2.62 -38.79
N TYR A 237 -2.68 -2.38 -38.41
CA TYR A 237 -3.02 -1.65 -37.19
C TYR A 237 -2.71 -2.47 -35.94
N ARG A 238 -2.93 -3.80 -36.00
CA ARG A 238 -2.49 -4.72 -34.93
C ARG A 238 -0.98 -4.74 -34.78
N ALA A 239 -0.23 -4.70 -35.87
CA ALA A 239 1.23 -4.64 -35.80
C ALA A 239 1.73 -3.32 -35.21
N ILE A 240 1.13 -2.16 -35.56
CA ILE A 240 1.42 -0.87 -34.91
C ILE A 240 1.11 -0.94 -33.42
N TRP A 241 -0.07 -1.46 -33.04
CA TRP A 241 -0.46 -1.63 -31.66
C TRP A 241 0.53 -2.50 -30.86
N GLN A 242 1.02 -3.60 -31.43
CA GLN A 242 2.04 -4.42 -30.79
C GLN A 242 3.35 -3.65 -30.54
N HIS A 243 3.77 -2.79 -31.46
CA HIS A 243 4.93 -1.91 -31.28
C HIS A 243 4.69 -0.90 -30.15
N ILE A 244 3.50 -0.28 -30.11
CA ILE A 244 3.11 0.65 -29.03
C ILE A 244 3.19 -0.08 -27.67
N MET A 245 2.63 -1.28 -27.56
CA MET A 245 2.66 -2.09 -26.36
C MET A 245 4.08 -2.39 -25.93
N LYS A 246 4.91 -2.93 -26.83
CA LYS A 246 6.30 -3.30 -26.54
C LYS A 246 7.12 -2.12 -25.99
N LEU A 247 7.03 -0.95 -26.65
CA LEU A 247 7.76 0.24 -26.23
C LEU A 247 7.22 0.82 -24.92
N SER A 248 5.90 0.89 -24.77
CA SER A 248 5.26 1.45 -23.57
C SER A 248 5.52 0.61 -22.33
N VAL A 249 5.38 -0.72 -22.44
CA VAL A 249 5.63 -1.63 -21.32
C VAL A 249 7.11 -1.59 -20.90
N ALA A 250 8.04 -1.53 -21.88
CA ALA A 250 9.47 -1.43 -21.57
C ALA A 250 9.80 -0.13 -20.80
N ASP A 251 9.25 1.01 -21.24
CA ASP A 251 9.47 2.31 -20.59
C ASP A 251 8.84 2.36 -19.19
N MET A 252 7.58 1.90 -19.05
CA MET A 252 6.90 1.83 -17.75
C MET A 252 7.64 0.92 -16.78
N THR A 253 8.11 -0.24 -17.24
CA THR A 253 8.89 -1.18 -16.42
C THR A 253 10.17 -0.52 -15.90
N ARG A 254 10.87 0.23 -16.75
CA ARG A 254 12.08 0.98 -16.35
C ARG A 254 11.79 1.99 -15.25
N ILE A 255 10.71 2.77 -15.40
CA ILE A 255 10.33 3.80 -14.41
C ILE A 255 9.86 3.16 -13.10
N TYR A 256 9.03 2.12 -13.17
CA TYR A 256 8.54 1.42 -11.98
C TYR A 256 9.66 0.68 -11.24
N ASN A 257 10.65 0.13 -11.95
CA ASN A 257 11.83 -0.46 -11.31
C ASN A 257 12.63 0.57 -10.49
N ASN A 258 12.71 1.82 -10.95
CA ASN A 258 13.35 2.90 -10.17
C ASN A 258 12.59 3.23 -8.88
N LEU A 259 11.30 2.86 -8.81
CA LEU A 259 10.46 2.99 -7.62
C LEU A 259 10.38 1.68 -6.81
N ASP A 260 11.09 0.63 -7.19
CA ASP A 260 10.94 -0.71 -6.60
C ASP A 260 9.45 -1.14 -6.54
N VAL A 261 8.76 -1.00 -7.69
CA VAL A 261 7.36 -1.40 -7.93
C VAL A 261 7.34 -2.46 -9.01
N HIS A 262 6.71 -3.60 -8.74
CA HIS A 262 6.73 -4.76 -9.61
C HIS A 262 5.33 -5.34 -9.78
N PHE A 263 5.01 -5.77 -11.00
CA PHE A 263 3.73 -6.38 -11.34
C PHE A 263 3.92 -7.82 -11.80
N GLU A 264 3.03 -8.68 -11.39
CA GLU A 264 2.94 -10.06 -11.84
C GLU A 264 2.10 -10.19 -13.12
N SER A 265 1.18 -9.24 -13.36
CA SER A 265 0.30 -9.18 -14.54
C SER A 265 0.42 -7.84 -15.24
N TRP A 266 0.60 -7.89 -16.57
CA TRP A 266 0.66 -6.75 -17.49
C TRP A 266 -0.45 -6.83 -18.52
N LEU A 267 -1.65 -7.25 -18.09
CA LEU A 267 -2.83 -7.32 -18.93
C LEU A 267 -3.46 -5.92 -19.11
N GLY A 268 -4.27 -5.79 -20.15
CA GLY A 268 -4.94 -4.54 -20.47
C GLY A 268 -6.40 -4.71 -20.88
N GLU A 269 -7.01 -3.62 -21.28
CA GLU A 269 -8.37 -3.59 -21.83
C GLU A 269 -8.53 -4.55 -23.02
N SER A 270 -7.48 -4.70 -23.86
CA SER A 270 -7.46 -5.60 -25.01
C SER A 270 -7.59 -7.08 -24.63
N ASP A 271 -7.06 -7.47 -23.47
CA ASP A 271 -7.13 -8.85 -22.98
C ASP A 271 -8.52 -9.16 -22.40
N ALA A 272 -9.24 -8.15 -21.89
CA ALA A 272 -10.60 -8.29 -21.39
C ALA A 272 -11.67 -8.25 -22.50
N ASP A 273 -11.37 -7.61 -23.64
CA ASP A 273 -12.30 -7.41 -24.75
C ASP A 273 -12.98 -8.70 -25.22
N PRO A 274 -12.31 -9.85 -25.39
CA PRO A 274 -12.94 -11.11 -25.81
C PRO A 274 -14.04 -11.62 -24.89
N PHE A 275 -14.05 -11.22 -23.61
CA PHE A 275 -15.09 -11.63 -22.65
C PHE A 275 -16.36 -10.79 -22.74
N ILE A 276 -16.30 -9.59 -23.33
CA ILE A 276 -17.42 -8.62 -23.38
C ILE A 276 -18.66 -9.18 -24.08
N PRO A 277 -18.58 -9.75 -25.30
CA PRO A 277 -19.79 -10.16 -26.02
C PRO A 277 -20.63 -11.20 -25.28
N ALA A 278 -19.97 -12.24 -24.77
CA ALA A 278 -20.65 -13.33 -24.05
C ALA A 278 -21.22 -12.83 -22.70
N MET A 279 -20.46 -12.03 -21.96
CA MET A 279 -20.87 -11.43 -20.70
C MET A 279 -22.10 -10.52 -20.87
N VAL A 280 -22.07 -9.63 -21.86
CA VAL A 280 -23.18 -8.71 -22.14
C VAL A 280 -24.44 -9.47 -22.57
N GLN A 281 -24.29 -10.50 -23.40
CA GLN A 281 -25.43 -11.31 -23.86
C GLN A 281 -26.05 -12.09 -22.69
N ASP A 282 -25.25 -12.72 -21.84
CA ASP A 282 -25.75 -13.41 -20.63
C ASP A 282 -26.56 -12.49 -19.72
N MET A 283 -26.05 -11.27 -19.46
CA MET A 283 -26.73 -10.29 -18.63
C MET A 283 -28.07 -9.83 -19.23
N LYS A 284 -28.17 -9.72 -20.55
CA LYS A 284 -29.42 -9.40 -21.27
C LYS A 284 -30.41 -10.56 -21.18
N ASP A 285 -29.99 -11.78 -21.48
CA ASP A 285 -30.82 -12.97 -21.49
C ASP A 285 -31.41 -13.29 -20.11
N ARG A 286 -30.64 -13.01 -19.06
CA ARG A 286 -31.09 -13.19 -17.66
C ARG A 286 -31.87 -11.99 -17.12
N GLY A 287 -32.07 -10.93 -17.91
CA GLY A 287 -32.79 -9.72 -17.49
C GLY A 287 -32.11 -8.91 -16.41
N ILE A 288 -30.79 -9.09 -16.23
CA ILE A 288 -29.96 -8.29 -15.31
C ILE A 288 -29.70 -6.92 -15.90
N ALA A 289 -29.34 -6.89 -17.19
CA ALA A 289 -29.27 -5.67 -17.97
C ALA A 289 -30.67 -5.36 -18.57
N VAL A 290 -31.12 -4.11 -18.42
CA VAL A 290 -32.39 -3.61 -18.94
C VAL A 290 -32.18 -2.41 -19.86
N GLN A 291 -33.10 -2.16 -20.77
CA GLN A 291 -33.02 -0.97 -21.63
C GLN A 291 -33.48 0.28 -20.88
N SER A 292 -32.70 1.34 -21.00
CA SER A 292 -33.02 2.67 -20.49
C SER A 292 -32.45 3.73 -21.45
N GLU A 293 -33.31 4.60 -21.99
CA GLU A 293 -32.93 5.68 -22.90
C GLU A 293 -32.06 5.23 -24.10
N GLY A 294 -32.35 4.03 -24.64
CA GLY A 294 -31.59 3.43 -25.73
C GLY A 294 -30.29 2.70 -25.33
N ALA A 295 -29.85 2.84 -24.11
CA ALA A 295 -28.68 2.13 -23.57
C ALA A 295 -29.09 0.84 -22.82
N TRP A 296 -28.15 -0.09 -22.64
CA TRP A 296 -28.31 -1.21 -21.73
C TRP A 296 -27.64 -0.86 -20.40
N VAL A 297 -28.41 -0.95 -19.31
CA VAL A 297 -27.94 -0.58 -17.98
C VAL A 297 -28.24 -1.68 -16.95
N ILE A 298 -27.45 -1.74 -15.91
CA ILE A 298 -27.69 -2.60 -14.74
C ILE A 298 -28.15 -1.71 -13.59
N PRO A 299 -29.41 -1.82 -13.10
CA PRO A 299 -29.84 -1.10 -11.90
C PRO A 299 -29.07 -1.60 -10.68
N VAL A 300 -28.34 -0.71 -10.01
CA VAL A 300 -27.44 -1.02 -8.88
C VAL A 300 -27.83 -0.29 -7.58
N ALA A 301 -28.89 0.50 -7.60
CA ALA A 301 -29.39 1.17 -6.40
C ALA A 301 -29.83 0.16 -5.34
N GLU A 302 -29.56 0.45 -4.07
CA GLU A 302 -29.93 -0.34 -2.90
C GLU A 302 -30.81 0.50 -1.94
N GLU A 303 -31.71 -0.14 -1.19
CA GLU A 303 -32.58 0.55 -0.22
C GLU A 303 -31.80 1.27 0.89
N SER A 304 -30.57 0.83 1.16
CA SER A 304 -29.67 1.42 2.15
C SER A 304 -28.98 2.70 1.69
N ASP A 305 -29.10 3.07 0.41
CA ASP A 305 -28.38 4.20 -0.17
C ASP A 305 -28.87 5.53 0.43
N LYS A 306 -27.93 6.31 0.95
CA LYS A 306 -28.20 7.67 1.45
C LYS A 306 -28.35 8.71 0.34
N LYS A 307 -27.86 8.40 -0.85
CA LYS A 307 -27.93 9.19 -2.08
C LYS A 307 -28.28 8.27 -3.22
N GLU A 308 -28.97 8.79 -4.21
CA GLU A 308 -29.29 8.05 -5.43
C GLU A 308 -27.99 7.58 -6.11
N VAL A 309 -27.88 6.26 -6.34
CA VAL A 309 -26.80 5.64 -7.10
C VAL A 309 -27.33 5.37 -8.50
N PRO A 310 -26.81 6.04 -9.54
CA PRO A 310 -27.26 5.84 -10.91
C PRO A 310 -27.00 4.41 -11.37
N PRO A 311 -27.77 3.88 -12.34
CA PRO A 311 -27.52 2.55 -12.89
C PRO A 311 -26.15 2.48 -13.56
N CYS A 312 -25.51 1.31 -13.51
CA CYS A 312 -24.27 1.03 -14.22
C CYS A 312 -24.58 0.85 -15.71
N ILE A 313 -24.04 1.73 -16.57
CA ILE A 313 -24.19 1.60 -18.01
C ILE A 313 -23.33 0.42 -18.48
N LEU A 314 -23.94 -0.52 -19.18
CA LEU A 314 -23.24 -1.68 -19.74
C LEU A 314 -22.92 -1.50 -21.22
N VAL A 315 -23.85 -0.95 -22.01
CA VAL A 315 -23.68 -0.67 -23.44
C VAL A 315 -24.40 0.62 -23.76
N LYS A 316 -23.72 1.54 -24.45
CA LYS A 316 -24.34 2.80 -24.91
C LYS A 316 -25.41 2.58 -25.96
N SER A 317 -26.19 3.62 -26.25
CA SER A 317 -27.20 3.63 -27.28
C SER A 317 -26.65 3.41 -28.71
N ASP A 318 -25.39 3.74 -28.96
CA ASP A 318 -24.67 3.46 -30.21
C ASP A 318 -24.10 2.04 -30.30
N GLY A 319 -24.31 1.21 -29.28
CA GLY A 319 -23.81 -0.16 -29.21
C GLY A 319 -22.37 -0.30 -28.68
N SER A 320 -21.68 0.80 -28.34
CA SER A 320 -20.31 0.76 -27.86
C SER A 320 -20.21 0.39 -26.37
N ALA A 321 -19.18 -0.40 -26.03
CA ALA A 321 -18.78 -0.66 -24.65
C ALA A 321 -18.18 0.60 -24.00
N ILE A 322 -18.24 0.65 -22.68
CA ILE A 322 -17.63 1.74 -21.87
C ILE A 322 -16.69 1.16 -20.82
N TYR A 323 -16.04 2.01 -20.04
CA TYR A 323 -15.12 1.58 -18.98
C TYR A 323 -15.74 0.57 -18.01
N ALA A 324 -17.02 0.76 -17.60
CA ALA A 324 -17.68 -0.19 -16.71
C ALA A 324 -17.83 -1.58 -17.35
N THR A 325 -18.04 -1.66 -18.67
CA THR A 325 -18.11 -2.93 -19.40
C THR A 325 -16.78 -3.65 -19.39
N THR A 326 -15.71 -2.89 -19.66
CA THR A 326 -14.34 -3.42 -19.66
C THR A 326 -13.94 -3.87 -18.25
N ASP A 327 -14.24 -3.08 -17.21
CA ASP A 327 -13.96 -3.47 -15.82
C ASP A 327 -14.69 -4.73 -15.39
N LEU A 328 -15.97 -4.90 -15.78
CA LEU A 328 -16.72 -6.14 -15.54
C LEU A 328 -16.09 -7.32 -16.27
N ALA A 329 -15.68 -7.14 -17.53
CA ALA A 329 -15.01 -8.17 -18.32
C ALA A 329 -13.64 -8.53 -17.72
N THR A 330 -12.89 -7.55 -17.22
CA THR A 330 -11.63 -7.76 -16.49
C THR A 330 -11.87 -8.58 -15.21
N MET A 331 -12.97 -8.35 -14.49
CA MET A 331 -13.30 -9.20 -13.34
C MET A 331 -13.60 -10.64 -13.77
N VAL A 332 -14.32 -10.86 -14.89
CA VAL A 332 -14.54 -12.20 -15.44
C VAL A 332 -13.21 -12.87 -15.74
N GLN A 333 -12.30 -12.19 -16.42
CA GLN A 333 -10.97 -12.69 -16.75
C GLN A 333 -10.19 -13.05 -15.48
N ARG A 334 -10.12 -12.14 -14.50
CA ARG A 334 -9.41 -12.36 -13.23
C ARG A 334 -9.95 -13.56 -12.45
N MET A 335 -11.28 -13.73 -12.40
CA MET A 335 -11.91 -14.89 -11.76
C MET A 335 -11.57 -16.20 -12.48
N GLN A 336 -11.40 -16.18 -13.80
CA GLN A 336 -11.03 -17.34 -14.59
C GLN A 336 -9.53 -17.67 -14.43
N ASP A 337 -8.65 -16.67 -14.57
CA ASP A 337 -7.21 -16.87 -14.69
C ASP A 337 -6.54 -17.01 -13.32
N PHE A 338 -6.92 -16.19 -12.34
CA PHE A 338 -6.26 -16.12 -11.04
C PHE A 338 -7.05 -16.76 -9.91
N LYS A 339 -8.38 -16.89 -10.06
CA LYS A 339 -9.29 -17.44 -9.04
C LYS A 339 -9.04 -16.80 -7.67
N PRO A 340 -9.05 -15.47 -7.56
CA PRO A 340 -8.74 -14.77 -6.32
C PRO A 340 -9.82 -15.01 -5.27
N ASP A 341 -9.42 -14.94 -4.00
CA ASP A 341 -10.31 -14.88 -2.85
C ASP A 341 -10.73 -13.45 -2.49
N GLN A 342 -9.98 -12.46 -3.01
CA GLN A 342 -10.19 -11.03 -2.77
C GLN A 342 -9.60 -10.19 -3.90
N MET A 343 -10.22 -9.03 -4.18
CA MET A 343 -9.68 -8.01 -5.09
C MET A 343 -9.62 -6.64 -4.40
N LEU A 344 -8.51 -5.91 -4.62
CA LEU A 344 -8.31 -4.55 -4.13
C LEU A 344 -7.94 -3.64 -5.31
N TYR A 345 -8.70 -2.57 -5.51
CA TYR A 345 -8.47 -1.56 -6.55
C TYR A 345 -7.91 -0.29 -5.92
N VAL A 346 -6.70 0.12 -6.30
CA VAL A 346 -6.01 1.30 -5.76
C VAL A 346 -5.97 2.38 -6.83
N THR A 347 -6.99 3.23 -6.86
CA THR A 347 -7.15 4.28 -7.87
C THR A 347 -7.52 5.63 -7.23
N ASP A 348 -7.67 6.67 -8.04
CA ASP A 348 -8.06 8.00 -7.56
C ASP A 348 -9.46 7.98 -6.91
N LYS A 349 -9.62 8.65 -5.78
CA LYS A 349 -10.91 8.73 -5.03
C LYS A 349 -12.08 9.28 -5.86
N ARG A 350 -11.79 10.01 -6.95
CA ARG A 350 -12.82 10.51 -7.88
C ARG A 350 -13.53 9.39 -8.63
N GLN A 351 -12.96 8.19 -8.68
CA GLN A 351 -13.54 7.01 -9.30
C GLN A 351 -14.43 6.19 -8.34
N ALA A 352 -14.64 6.64 -7.10
CA ALA A 352 -15.37 5.88 -6.09
C ALA A 352 -16.80 5.47 -6.53
N LEU A 353 -17.57 6.39 -7.14
CA LEU A 353 -18.90 6.06 -7.64
C LEU A 353 -18.85 5.02 -8.77
N HIS A 354 -17.89 5.14 -9.67
CA HIS A 354 -17.71 4.19 -10.77
C HIS A 354 -17.46 2.77 -10.22
N PHE A 355 -16.51 2.61 -9.29
CA PHE A 355 -16.24 1.29 -8.70
C PHE A 355 -17.39 0.78 -7.84
N GLU A 356 -18.11 1.64 -7.14
CA GLU A 356 -19.34 1.25 -6.44
C GLU A 356 -20.37 0.63 -7.41
N GLN A 357 -20.60 1.28 -8.56
CA GLN A 357 -21.50 0.77 -9.59
C GLN A 357 -21.01 -0.56 -10.18
N VAL A 358 -19.71 -0.65 -10.53
CA VAL A 358 -19.10 -1.85 -11.11
C VAL A 358 -19.17 -3.04 -10.13
N PHE A 359 -18.82 -2.83 -8.85
CA PHE A 359 -18.85 -3.91 -7.84
C PHE A 359 -20.25 -4.43 -7.58
N ARG A 360 -21.25 -3.53 -7.48
CA ARG A 360 -22.65 -3.93 -7.34
C ARG A 360 -23.15 -4.65 -8.58
N ALA A 361 -22.79 -4.19 -9.77
CA ALA A 361 -23.12 -4.87 -11.03
C ALA A 361 -22.49 -6.26 -11.12
N ALA A 362 -21.21 -6.41 -10.73
CA ALA A 362 -20.50 -7.69 -10.71
C ALA A 362 -21.15 -8.69 -9.74
N LYS A 363 -21.57 -8.26 -8.55
CA LYS A 363 -22.29 -9.10 -7.58
C LYS A 363 -23.68 -9.46 -8.08
N LYS A 364 -24.42 -8.52 -8.63
CA LYS A 364 -25.76 -8.73 -9.15
C LYS A 364 -25.79 -9.66 -10.36
N SER A 365 -24.77 -9.59 -11.21
CA SER A 365 -24.63 -10.47 -12.38
C SER A 365 -24.10 -11.87 -12.05
N GLY A 366 -23.56 -12.07 -10.84
CA GLY A 366 -22.97 -13.34 -10.43
C GLY A 366 -21.54 -13.55 -10.94
N ILE A 367 -20.89 -12.51 -11.48
CA ILE A 367 -19.44 -12.51 -11.73
C ILE A 367 -18.69 -12.70 -10.41
N LEU A 368 -19.15 -11.99 -9.37
CA LEU A 368 -18.71 -12.15 -7.99
C LEU A 368 -19.86 -12.67 -7.13
N THR A 369 -19.57 -13.50 -6.13
CA THR A 369 -20.58 -13.85 -5.12
C THR A 369 -20.94 -12.62 -4.28
N PRO A 370 -22.12 -12.56 -3.65
CA PRO A 370 -22.50 -11.43 -2.80
C PRO A 370 -21.49 -11.11 -1.71
N GLU A 371 -20.87 -12.13 -1.13
CA GLU A 371 -19.90 -12.04 -0.02
C GLU A 371 -18.47 -11.84 -0.49
N PHE A 372 -18.19 -11.89 -1.79
CA PHE A 372 -16.82 -11.75 -2.31
C PHE A 372 -16.22 -10.43 -1.88
N PRO A 373 -15.03 -10.45 -1.20
CA PRO A 373 -14.36 -9.23 -0.77
C PRO A 373 -13.77 -8.49 -1.97
N VAL A 374 -14.39 -7.37 -2.33
CA VAL A 374 -13.87 -6.44 -3.33
C VAL A 374 -13.91 -5.04 -2.76
N GLU A 375 -12.80 -4.33 -2.84
CA GLU A 375 -12.63 -3.01 -2.23
C GLU A 375 -12.01 -2.02 -3.23
N HIS A 376 -12.48 -0.77 -3.18
CA HIS A 376 -11.85 0.37 -3.83
C HIS A 376 -11.19 1.26 -2.78
N LEU A 377 -9.86 1.29 -2.77
CA LEU A 377 -9.07 2.24 -2.01
C LEU A 377 -8.84 3.49 -2.86
N GLY A 378 -9.73 4.47 -2.71
CA GLY A 378 -9.65 5.75 -3.40
C GLY A 378 -8.62 6.67 -2.75
N PHE A 379 -7.46 6.89 -3.39
CA PHE A 379 -6.45 7.78 -2.84
C PHE A 379 -6.70 9.25 -3.19
N GLY A 380 -6.22 10.14 -2.30
CA GLY A 380 -6.30 11.59 -2.48
C GLY A 380 -5.23 12.15 -3.41
N THR A 381 -5.26 13.46 -3.64
CA THR A 381 -4.38 14.16 -4.58
C THR A 381 -3.08 14.60 -3.91
N MET A 382 -1.96 14.49 -4.62
CA MET A 382 -0.71 15.16 -4.29
C MET A 382 -0.76 16.60 -4.82
N ASN A 383 -0.67 17.57 -3.92
CA ASN A 383 -0.79 18.98 -4.23
C ASN A 383 0.57 19.69 -4.12
N GLY A 384 0.71 20.80 -4.84
CA GLY A 384 1.80 21.75 -4.63
C GLY A 384 1.59 22.63 -3.39
N LYS A 385 2.56 23.49 -3.10
CA LYS A 385 2.50 24.45 -1.98
C LYS A 385 1.33 25.46 -2.12
N ASP A 386 0.80 25.64 -3.33
CA ASP A 386 -0.39 26.46 -3.61
C ASP A 386 -1.73 25.74 -3.35
N GLY A 387 -1.69 24.50 -2.87
CA GLY A 387 -2.86 23.68 -2.59
C GLY A 387 -3.57 23.12 -3.84
N LYS A 388 -3.03 23.32 -5.03
CA LYS A 388 -3.54 22.75 -6.29
C LYS A 388 -2.77 21.51 -6.67
N PRO A 389 -3.34 20.63 -7.53
CA PRO A 389 -2.61 19.48 -8.04
C PRO A 389 -1.23 19.89 -8.56
N PHE A 390 -0.20 19.15 -8.16
CA PHE A 390 1.18 19.47 -8.47
C PHE A 390 1.42 19.54 -9.97
N LYS A 391 2.06 20.64 -10.44
CA LYS A 391 2.33 20.92 -11.84
C LYS A 391 3.77 21.36 -12.03
N THR A 392 4.27 21.25 -13.27
CA THR A 392 5.54 21.88 -13.66
C THR A 392 5.44 23.40 -13.56
N ARG A 393 6.60 24.07 -13.55
CA ARG A 393 6.67 25.54 -13.57
C ARG A 393 5.93 26.15 -14.78
N ASP A 394 5.91 25.43 -15.89
CA ASP A 394 5.25 25.83 -17.14
C ASP A 394 3.75 25.43 -17.19
N GLY A 395 3.19 24.94 -16.09
CA GLY A 395 1.76 24.63 -15.93
C GLY A 395 1.32 23.25 -16.44
N GLY A 396 2.23 22.42 -16.97
CA GLY A 396 1.98 21.03 -17.38
C GLY A 396 1.94 20.03 -16.21
N VAL A 397 1.51 18.81 -16.49
CA VAL A 397 1.60 17.71 -15.51
C VAL A 397 3.06 17.21 -15.47
N MET A 398 3.66 17.16 -14.27
CA MET A 398 5.04 16.72 -14.12
C MET A 398 5.17 15.23 -14.46
N ARG A 399 6.18 14.86 -15.25
CA ARG A 399 6.54 13.47 -15.51
C ARG A 399 7.06 12.81 -14.24
N LEU A 400 6.69 11.56 -14.04
CA LEU A 400 7.12 10.80 -12.86
C LEU A 400 8.65 10.60 -12.83
N GLU A 401 9.24 10.33 -13.98
CA GLU A 401 10.69 10.21 -14.12
C GLU A 401 11.43 11.49 -13.73
N GLN A 402 10.90 12.66 -14.09
CA GLN A 402 11.49 13.95 -13.70
C GLN A 402 11.42 14.16 -12.18
N LEU A 403 10.30 13.82 -11.53
CA LEU A 403 10.19 13.92 -10.08
C LEU A 403 11.23 13.03 -9.37
N ILE A 404 11.44 11.80 -9.87
CA ILE A 404 12.44 10.87 -9.32
C ILE A 404 13.85 11.46 -9.50
N ALA A 405 14.15 12.00 -10.68
CA ALA A 405 15.44 12.62 -10.97
C ALA A 405 15.71 13.85 -10.09
N ASP A 406 14.73 14.75 -9.98
CA ASP A 406 14.83 15.96 -9.16
C ASP A 406 15.07 15.62 -7.67
N MET A 407 14.35 14.63 -7.13
CA MET A 407 14.55 14.16 -5.77
C MET A 407 15.94 13.53 -5.59
N THR A 408 16.40 12.76 -6.56
CA THR A 408 17.72 12.11 -6.52
C THR A 408 18.83 13.15 -6.53
N GLU A 409 18.74 14.16 -7.40
CA GLU A 409 19.71 15.25 -7.45
C GLU A 409 19.72 16.06 -6.15
N PHE A 410 18.55 16.39 -5.63
CA PHE A 410 18.40 17.11 -4.37
C PHE A 410 19.04 16.36 -3.18
N VAL A 411 18.80 15.06 -3.08
CA VAL A 411 19.41 14.20 -2.04
C VAL A 411 20.90 14.07 -2.27
N ARG A 412 21.35 13.93 -3.52
CA ARG A 412 22.77 13.82 -3.87
C ARG A 412 23.58 15.03 -3.38
N ALA A 413 23.04 16.22 -3.56
CA ALA A 413 23.68 17.44 -3.07
C ALA A 413 23.89 17.38 -1.54
N LYS A 414 22.89 16.93 -0.79
CA LYS A 414 23.01 16.77 0.68
C LYS A 414 24.02 15.68 1.09
N VAL A 415 24.02 14.54 0.40
CA VAL A 415 24.95 13.43 0.67
C VAL A 415 26.40 13.86 0.46
N VAL A 416 26.67 14.58 -0.62
CA VAL A 416 28.02 15.09 -0.95
C VAL A 416 28.44 16.19 0.01
N GLU A 417 27.59 17.18 0.26
CA GLU A 417 27.86 18.31 1.16
C GLU A 417 28.23 17.86 2.57
N ASN A 418 27.47 16.90 3.11
CA ASN A 418 27.68 16.38 4.47
C ASN A 418 28.73 15.26 4.55
N LYS A 419 29.37 14.87 3.42
CA LYS A 419 30.35 13.78 3.35
C LYS A 419 29.89 12.50 4.05
N ILE A 420 28.63 12.14 3.81
CA ILE A 420 27.94 11.04 4.51
C ILE A 420 28.63 9.70 4.23
N VAL A 421 29.09 9.47 3.00
CA VAL A 421 29.73 8.24 2.54
C VAL A 421 30.96 8.54 1.67
N SER A 422 31.74 7.50 1.35
CA SER A 422 32.85 7.59 0.39
C SER A 422 32.33 7.93 -1.01
N GLU A 423 33.19 8.52 -1.85
CA GLU A 423 32.83 8.90 -3.22
C GLU A 423 32.29 7.71 -4.05
N ALA A 424 32.83 6.52 -3.82
CA ALA A 424 32.39 5.29 -4.49
C ALA A 424 30.95 4.86 -4.11
N ASP A 425 30.48 5.24 -2.92
CA ASP A 425 29.17 4.83 -2.39
C ASP A 425 28.08 5.90 -2.59
N VAL A 426 28.43 7.10 -3.08
CA VAL A 426 27.51 8.26 -3.19
C VAL A 426 26.27 7.91 -4.01
N ASP A 427 26.43 7.34 -5.20
CA ASP A 427 25.30 7.10 -6.10
C ASP A 427 24.34 6.05 -5.54
N ALA A 428 24.85 4.94 -5.03
CA ALA A 428 24.03 3.88 -4.43
C ALA A 428 23.30 4.33 -3.16
N THR A 429 23.97 5.10 -2.31
CA THR A 429 23.37 5.65 -1.08
C THR A 429 22.33 6.71 -1.43
N THR A 430 22.63 7.61 -2.38
CA THR A 430 21.68 8.63 -2.85
C THR A 430 20.41 8.01 -3.38
N ALA A 431 20.50 6.98 -4.22
CA ALA A 431 19.32 6.31 -4.77
C ALA A 431 18.39 5.76 -3.67
N LYS A 432 18.98 5.10 -2.65
CA LYS A 432 18.19 4.56 -1.52
C LYS A 432 17.54 5.65 -0.68
N ILE A 433 18.25 6.73 -0.39
CA ILE A 433 17.71 7.84 0.41
C ILE A 433 16.61 8.59 -0.37
N ALA A 434 16.83 8.84 -1.67
CA ALA A 434 15.83 9.50 -2.51
C ALA A 434 14.54 8.67 -2.64
N LEU A 435 14.68 7.36 -2.83
CA LEU A 435 13.54 6.45 -2.87
C LEU A 435 12.79 6.42 -1.53
N ALA A 436 13.50 6.34 -0.42
CA ALA A 436 12.91 6.40 0.91
C ALA A 436 12.19 7.73 1.16
N ALA A 437 12.78 8.86 0.75
CA ALA A 437 12.18 10.19 0.87
C ALA A 437 10.84 10.27 0.11
N LEU A 438 10.80 9.79 -1.14
CA LEU A 438 9.58 9.78 -1.95
C LEU A 438 8.51 8.84 -1.38
N LYS A 439 8.86 7.57 -1.15
CA LYS A 439 7.90 6.56 -0.73
C LYS A 439 7.37 6.83 0.68
N TYR A 440 8.25 7.06 1.64
CA TYR A 440 7.83 7.35 3.01
C TYR A 440 7.07 8.67 3.10
N GLY A 441 7.52 9.70 2.37
CA GLY A 441 6.86 11.00 2.32
C GLY A 441 5.40 10.91 1.88
N ASP A 442 5.08 10.08 0.89
CA ASP A 442 3.69 9.80 0.48
C ASP A 442 2.99 8.84 1.44
N LEU A 443 3.57 7.65 1.70
CA LEU A 443 2.94 6.57 2.47
C LEU A 443 2.68 6.92 3.94
N SER A 444 3.37 7.91 4.50
CA SER A 444 3.11 8.42 5.84
C SER A 444 1.80 9.21 5.95
N ASN A 445 1.22 9.64 4.84
CA ASN A 445 -0.08 10.28 4.80
C ASN A 445 -1.20 9.24 4.70
N GLN A 446 -2.36 9.54 5.30
CA GLN A 446 -3.55 8.70 5.14
C GLN A 446 -3.90 8.58 3.64
N PRO A 447 -4.05 7.37 3.07
CA PRO A 447 -4.24 7.21 1.63
C PRO A 447 -5.36 8.06 1.03
N THR A 448 -6.53 8.11 1.67
CA THR A 448 -7.72 8.83 1.20
C THR A 448 -7.63 10.35 1.30
N LYS A 449 -6.60 10.90 1.96
CA LYS A 449 -6.42 12.35 2.14
C LYS A 449 -5.52 12.94 1.07
N ASP A 450 -5.82 14.19 0.71
CA ASP A 450 -4.91 15.02 -0.06
C ASP A 450 -3.75 15.46 0.83
N TYR A 451 -2.57 15.65 0.25
CA TYR A 451 -1.42 16.18 0.97
C TYR A 451 -0.60 17.14 0.10
N VAL A 452 0.24 17.93 0.74
CA VAL A 452 1.17 18.85 0.05
C VAL A 452 2.54 18.19 -0.06
N PHE A 453 3.02 18.06 -1.30
CA PHE A 453 4.39 17.61 -1.58
C PHE A 453 5.39 18.73 -1.28
N ASP A 454 6.39 18.42 -0.48
CA ASP A 454 7.48 19.32 -0.14
C ASP A 454 8.80 18.53 -0.12
N MET A 455 9.66 18.79 -1.10
CA MET A 455 10.92 18.09 -1.29
C MET A 455 11.87 18.28 -0.11
N ASP A 456 11.95 19.51 0.43
CA ASP A 456 12.80 19.82 1.59
C ASP A 456 12.38 19.01 2.82
N ARG A 457 11.06 18.94 3.06
CA ARG A 457 10.49 18.17 4.17
C ARG A 457 10.72 16.67 3.99
N PHE A 458 10.49 16.13 2.78
CA PHE A 458 10.60 14.69 2.51
C PHE A 458 12.04 14.19 2.62
N ALA A 459 13.00 14.98 2.19
CA ALA A 459 14.42 14.67 2.22
C ALA A 459 15.14 15.18 3.50
N ALA A 460 14.39 15.58 4.55
CA ALA A 460 14.97 15.95 5.83
C ALA A 460 15.44 14.71 6.61
N PHE A 461 16.57 14.82 7.30
CA PHE A 461 17.12 13.76 8.16
C PHE A 461 16.56 13.78 9.58
N GLU A 462 15.63 14.68 9.84
CA GLU A 462 14.95 14.84 11.12
C GLU A 462 13.42 14.84 10.92
N GLY A 463 12.69 14.52 11.98
CA GLY A 463 11.24 14.44 11.95
C GLY A 463 10.72 13.13 11.32
N ASN A 464 9.44 13.11 10.96
CA ASN A 464 8.77 11.93 10.42
C ASN A 464 9.06 11.79 8.90
N THR A 465 10.24 11.26 8.55
CA THR A 465 10.74 11.16 7.17
C THR A 465 11.43 9.83 6.91
N GLY A 466 11.49 9.42 5.63
CA GLY A 466 12.23 8.23 5.21
C GLY A 466 13.71 8.28 5.59
N PRO A 467 14.45 9.35 5.28
CA PRO A 467 15.85 9.48 5.67
C PRO A 467 16.10 9.37 7.17
N TYR A 468 15.21 9.87 8.04
CA TYR A 468 15.30 9.68 9.48
C TYR A 468 15.22 8.21 9.90
N ILE A 469 14.31 7.44 9.31
CA ILE A 469 14.18 6.00 9.57
C ILE A 469 15.45 5.27 9.11
N LEU A 470 15.94 5.58 7.89
CA LEU A 470 17.18 4.98 7.39
C LEU A 470 18.38 5.28 8.29
N TYR A 471 18.52 6.53 8.73
CA TYR A 471 19.58 6.95 9.63
C TYR A 471 19.57 6.17 10.96
N THR A 472 18.37 5.94 11.52
CA THR A 472 18.21 5.10 12.73
C THR A 472 18.71 3.67 12.49
N ILE A 473 18.30 3.04 11.37
CA ILE A 473 18.72 1.69 11.00
C ILE A 473 20.25 1.62 10.83
N VAL A 474 20.83 2.55 10.07
CA VAL A 474 22.28 2.57 9.80
C VAL A 474 23.08 2.80 11.09
N ARG A 475 22.58 3.64 12.00
CA ARG A 475 23.19 3.82 13.34
C ARG A 475 23.26 2.49 14.08
N VAL A 476 22.17 1.73 14.11
CA VAL A 476 22.14 0.41 14.76
C VAL A 476 23.12 -0.55 14.07
N LYS A 477 23.13 -0.62 12.73
CA LYS A 477 24.09 -1.41 11.97
C LYS A 477 25.54 -1.08 12.36
N SER A 478 25.87 0.21 12.51
CA SER A 478 27.20 0.65 12.96
C SER A 478 27.56 0.18 14.37
N ILE A 479 26.58 0.16 15.30
CA ILE A 479 26.80 -0.34 16.67
C ILE A 479 27.07 -1.85 16.63
N LEU A 480 26.23 -2.60 15.92
CA LEU A 480 26.35 -4.06 15.78
C LEU A 480 27.70 -4.44 15.15
N SER A 481 28.11 -3.76 14.08
CA SER A 481 29.41 -3.99 13.43
C SER A 481 30.60 -3.74 14.36
N ARG A 482 30.51 -2.77 15.27
CA ARG A 482 31.56 -2.49 16.27
C ARG A 482 31.59 -3.50 17.41
N TYR A 483 30.44 -4.08 17.77
CA TYR A 483 30.35 -5.11 18.79
C TYR A 483 30.96 -6.44 18.32
N GLY A 484 30.72 -6.82 17.06
CA GLY A 484 31.22 -8.07 16.46
C GLY A 484 30.11 -9.14 16.36
N ALA A 485 30.33 -10.35 16.85
CA ALA A 485 29.35 -11.45 16.73
C ALA A 485 28.16 -11.24 17.67
N TRP A 486 26.98 -10.97 17.11
CA TRP A 486 25.74 -10.68 17.85
C TRP A 486 24.57 -11.61 17.53
N GLU A 487 24.65 -12.44 16.51
CA GLU A 487 23.53 -13.16 15.93
C GLU A 487 22.88 -14.17 16.88
N ASN A 488 23.63 -14.64 17.88
CA ASN A 488 23.19 -15.64 18.84
C ASN A 488 22.90 -15.06 20.24
N LEU A 489 22.83 -13.75 20.38
CA LEU A 489 22.54 -13.12 21.67
C LEU A 489 21.05 -13.21 21.97
N ALA A 490 20.72 -13.48 23.24
CA ALA A 490 19.34 -13.56 23.72
C ALA A 490 18.88 -12.21 24.33
N ILE A 491 17.58 -11.94 24.25
CA ILE A 491 16.98 -10.82 24.96
C ILE A 491 17.12 -11.03 26.46
N GLN A 492 17.62 -9.99 27.15
CA GLN A 492 17.74 -9.96 28.61
C GLN A 492 16.65 -9.05 29.21
N ALA A 493 16.44 -9.19 30.53
CA ALA A 493 15.59 -8.26 31.25
C ALA A 493 16.09 -6.82 31.08
N PRO A 494 15.19 -5.81 31.02
CA PRO A 494 15.60 -4.42 30.80
C PRO A 494 16.43 -3.91 31.98
N ALA A 495 17.64 -3.45 31.72
CA ALA A 495 18.56 -2.94 32.74
C ALA A 495 18.19 -1.52 33.22
N ASN A 496 17.36 -0.80 32.45
CA ASN A 496 16.90 0.55 32.76
C ASN A 496 15.54 0.85 32.09
N GLN A 497 14.95 1.99 32.44
CA GLN A 497 13.64 2.39 31.91
C GLN A 497 13.65 2.59 30.39
N TYR A 498 14.75 3.05 29.80
CA TYR A 498 14.85 3.28 28.35
C TYR A 498 14.87 1.96 27.57
N ALA A 499 15.52 0.93 28.13
CA ALA A 499 15.44 -0.43 27.58
C ALA A 499 14.00 -0.97 27.67
N LYS A 500 13.31 -0.77 28.79
CA LYS A 500 11.90 -1.16 28.96
C LYS A 500 10.97 -0.44 27.99
N ASP A 501 11.16 0.86 27.81
CA ASP A 501 10.38 1.67 26.87
C ASP A 501 10.56 1.15 25.42
N LEU A 502 11.78 0.79 25.02
CA LEU A 502 12.06 0.18 23.72
C LEU A 502 11.41 -1.20 23.58
N MET A 503 11.51 -2.04 24.61
CA MET A 503 10.82 -3.34 24.64
C MET A 503 9.32 -3.19 24.43
N LEU A 504 8.68 -2.26 25.13
CA LEU A 504 7.24 -1.97 24.97
C LEU A 504 6.90 -1.41 23.57
N ALA A 505 7.78 -0.62 22.96
CA ALA A 505 7.60 -0.16 21.59
C ALA A 505 7.64 -1.32 20.57
N ILE A 506 8.56 -2.26 20.77
CA ILE A 506 8.69 -3.46 19.93
C ILE A 506 7.42 -4.33 19.98
N THR A 507 6.82 -4.51 21.17
CA THR A 507 5.61 -5.35 21.31
C THR A 507 4.40 -4.85 20.52
N LYS A 508 4.40 -3.60 20.09
CA LYS A 508 3.32 -3.00 19.27
C LYS A 508 3.38 -3.40 17.79
N PHE A 509 4.41 -4.13 17.36
CA PHE A 509 4.59 -4.53 15.95
C PHE A 509 3.38 -5.31 15.42
N GLY A 510 3.01 -6.41 16.07
CA GLY A 510 1.89 -7.25 15.63
C GLY A 510 0.57 -6.48 15.48
N PRO A 511 0.11 -5.78 16.53
CA PRO A 511 -1.09 -4.92 16.44
C PRO A 511 -1.04 -3.87 15.33
N ALA A 512 0.10 -3.20 15.12
CA ALA A 512 0.26 -2.18 14.09
C ALA A 512 0.15 -2.77 12.68
N MET A 513 0.78 -3.93 12.44
CA MET A 513 0.74 -4.61 11.14
C MET A 513 -0.66 -5.13 10.83
N GLU A 514 -1.35 -5.76 11.78
CA GLU A 514 -2.72 -6.23 11.62
C GLU A 514 -3.70 -5.09 11.34
N GLN A 515 -3.54 -3.97 12.05
CA GLN A 515 -4.37 -2.79 11.82
C GLN A 515 -4.12 -2.17 10.43
N ALA A 516 -2.85 -2.13 9.99
CA ALA A 516 -2.50 -1.66 8.64
C ALA A 516 -3.14 -2.55 7.57
N LEU A 517 -3.14 -3.88 7.75
CA LEU A 517 -3.80 -4.83 6.85
C LEU A 517 -5.32 -4.62 6.84
N ALA A 518 -5.95 -4.58 8.02
CA ALA A 518 -7.40 -4.48 8.17
C ALA A 518 -7.99 -3.17 7.59
N ASN A 519 -7.19 -2.10 7.57
CA ASN A 519 -7.61 -0.78 7.08
C ASN A 519 -7.06 -0.44 5.70
N SER A 520 -6.32 -1.33 5.04
CA SER A 520 -5.59 -1.04 3.78
C SER A 520 -4.77 0.26 3.89
N ALA A 521 -4.04 0.43 5.01
CA ALA A 521 -3.49 1.72 5.45
C ALA A 521 -1.97 1.67 5.76
N PRO A 522 -1.09 1.79 4.73
CA PRO A 522 0.36 1.79 4.92
C PRO A 522 0.87 2.87 5.87
N ASN A 523 0.16 3.99 6.01
CA ASN A 523 0.51 5.06 6.94
C ASN A 523 0.56 4.61 8.40
N GLN A 524 -0.14 3.55 8.77
CA GLN A 524 -0.07 2.98 10.12
C GLN A 524 1.26 2.28 10.38
N ILE A 525 1.85 1.66 9.35
CA ILE A 525 3.22 1.13 9.41
C ILE A 525 4.21 2.29 9.59
N CYS A 526 4.05 3.37 8.80
CA CYS A 526 4.90 4.55 8.94
C CYS A 526 4.85 5.16 10.34
N ALA A 527 3.65 5.30 10.92
CA ALA A 527 3.47 5.81 12.28
C ALA A 527 4.18 4.90 13.31
N TYR A 528 3.99 3.59 13.21
CA TYR A 528 4.63 2.62 14.09
C TYR A 528 6.16 2.69 14.02
N ILE A 529 6.76 2.67 12.82
CA ILE A 529 8.22 2.70 12.69
C ILE A 529 8.83 4.04 13.08
N TYR A 530 8.09 5.14 12.97
CA TYR A 530 8.52 6.43 13.49
C TYR A 530 8.63 6.41 15.02
N ASP A 531 7.61 5.87 15.70
CA ASP A 531 7.60 5.71 17.16
C ASP A 531 8.72 4.75 17.61
N LEU A 532 8.90 3.62 16.91
CA LEU A 532 9.96 2.66 17.19
C LEU A 532 11.35 3.27 17.01
N ALA A 533 11.57 4.00 15.91
CA ALA A 533 12.84 4.71 15.66
C ALA A 533 13.12 5.76 16.75
N GLY A 534 12.09 6.46 17.21
CA GLY A 534 12.17 7.38 18.35
C GLY A 534 12.62 6.68 19.64
N ALA A 535 12.05 5.51 19.93
CA ALA A 535 12.43 4.69 21.09
C ALA A 535 13.88 4.18 21.00
N VAL A 536 14.30 3.70 19.80
CA VAL A 536 15.69 3.29 19.54
C VAL A 536 16.66 4.45 19.76
N ASN A 537 16.37 5.62 19.20
CA ASN A 537 17.24 6.79 19.33
C ASN A 537 17.30 7.27 20.79
N LYS A 538 16.20 7.28 21.52
CA LYS A 538 16.18 7.63 22.94
C LYS A 538 17.01 6.65 23.76
N PHE A 539 16.82 5.34 23.54
CA PHE A 539 17.62 4.30 24.20
C PHE A 539 19.13 4.49 23.91
N TYR A 540 19.51 4.73 22.66
CA TYR A 540 20.89 4.99 22.25
C TYR A 540 21.51 6.20 22.96
N HIS A 541 20.78 7.30 23.10
CA HIS A 541 21.28 8.51 23.73
C HIS A 541 21.46 8.37 25.25
N GLU A 542 20.54 7.68 25.89
CA GLU A 542 20.46 7.59 27.34
C GLU A 542 21.20 6.36 27.92
N THR A 543 21.67 5.44 27.06
CA THR A 543 22.31 4.18 27.48
C THR A 543 23.67 4.03 26.82
N PRO A 544 24.77 3.84 27.59
CA PRO A 544 26.11 3.69 27.06
C PRO A 544 26.36 2.27 26.50
N ILE A 545 25.61 1.84 25.47
CA ILE A 545 25.49 0.45 24.97
C ILE A 545 26.87 -0.25 24.85
N LEU A 546 27.81 0.31 24.08
CA LEU A 546 29.13 -0.30 23.87
C LEU A 546 30.10 -0.09 25.05
N LYS A 547 29.80 0.86 25.94
CA LYS A 547 30.62 1.16 27.12
C LYS A 547 30.10 0.50 28.39
N GLU A 548 29.01 -0.27 28.29
CA GLU A 548 28.49 -1.06 29.40
C GLU A 548 29.57 -2.04 29.88
N GLU A 549 29.84 -2.05 31.18
CA GLU A 549 30.88 -2.87 31.78
C GLU A 549 30.40 -4.30 32.06
N ASN A 550 29.11 -4.45 32.34
CA ASN A 550 28.52 -5.77 32.52
C ASN A 550 28.25 -6.41 31.16
N GLU A 551 29.02 -7.45 30.81
CA GLU A 551 28.94 -8.11 29.51
C GLU A 551 27.55 -8.75 29.23
N GLU A 552 26.84 -9.23 30.24
CA GLU A 552 25.49 -9.79 30.09
C GLU A 552 24.48 -8.69 29.75
N VAL A 553 24.53 -7.56 30.44
CA VAL A 553 23.70 -6.38 30.17
C VAL A 553 24.01 -5.82 28.79
N LYS A 554 25.29 -5.72 28.44
CA LYS A 554 25.73 -5.28 27.11
C LYS A 554 25.18 -6.18 26.01
N ALA A 555 25.29 -7.50 26.17
CA ALA A 555 24.76 -8.48 25.22
C ALA A 555 23.23 -8.34 25.07
N GLY A 556 22.52 -8.13 26.17
CA GLY A 556 21.07 -7.85 26.16
C GLY A 556 20.71 -6.57 25.40
N HIS A 557 21.47 -5.48 25.59
CA HIS A 557 21.28 -4.24 24.84
C HIS A 557 21.50 -4.45 23.34
N ILE A 558 22.51 -5.21 22.94
CA ILE A 558 22.82 -5.53 21.55
C ILE A 558 21.70 -6.37 20.93
N ALA A 559 21.24 -7.43 21.61
CA ALA A 559 20.13 -8.24 21.13
C ALA A 559 18.83 -7.43 20.96
N LEU A 560 18.58 -6.49 21.86
CA LEU A 560 17.38 -5.63 21.80
C LEU A 560 17.39 -4.68 20.60
N ILE A 561 18.52 -4.01 20.34
CA ILE A 561 18.61 -3.10 19.18
C ILE A 561 18.66 -3.87 17.86
N ASP A 562 19.22 -5.10 17.84
CA ASP A 562 19.18 -5.95 16.64
C ASP A 562 17.74 -6.36 16.30
N LEU A 563 16.94 -6.76 17.29
CA LEU A 563 15.51 -7.05 17.09
C LEU A 563 14.77 -5.82 16.56
N ALA A 564 15.00 -4.65 17.15
CA ALA A 564 14.39 -3.39 16.70
C ALA A 564 14.77 -3.06 15.24
N LYS A 565 16.04 -3.22 14.87
CA LYS A 565 16.53 -3.02 13.50
C LYS A 565 15.85 -3.99 12.52
N ASN A 566 15.77 -5.27 12.86
CA ASN A 566 15.16 -6.29 12.00
C ASN A 566 13.67 -5.98 11.73
N ILE A 567 12.95 -5.47 12.73
CA ILE A 567 11.57 -5.01 12.59
C ILE A 567 11.49 -3.77 11.70
N LEU A 568 12.34 -2.77 11.92
CA LEU A 568 12.40 -1.57 11.07
C LEU A 568 12.70 -1.93 9.61
N GLU A 569 13.68 -2.80 9.35
CA GLU A 569 14.03 -3.26 8.00
C GLU A 569 12.89 -4.04 7.34
N THR A 570 12.17 -4.88 8.10
CA THR A 570 10.97 -5.58 7.60
C THR A 570 9.88 -4.58 7.20
N CYS A 571 9.58 -3.60 8.04
CA CYS A 571 8.57 -2.59 7.76
C CYS A 571 8.92 -1.75 6.53
N ILE A 572 10.17 -1.27 6.40
CA ILE A 572 10.57 -0.50 5.22
C ILE A 572 10.59 -1.34 3.94
N SER A 573 10.90 -2.63 4.03
CA SER A 573 10.80 -3.57 2.89
C SER A 573 9.34 -3.72 2.43
N ILE A 574 8.37 -3.77 3.34
CA ILE A 574 6.94 -3.77 3.02
C ILE A 574 6.54 -2.44 2.37
N LEU A 575 7.08 -1.31 2.84
CA LEU A 575 6.86 0.01 2.23
C LEU A 575 7.62 0.19 0.90
N GLY A 576 8.48 -0.77 0.51
CA GLY A 576 9.13 -0.82 -0.78
C GLY A 576 10.41 0.00 -0.89
N PHE A 577 11.20 0.10 0.18
CA PHE A 577 12.55 0.67 0.13
C PHE A 577 13.48 -0.03 1.12
N SER A 578 14.77 0.24 1.04
CA SER A 578 15.78 -0.43 1.86
C SER A 578 16.81 0.54 2.42
N ALA A 579 17.43 0.18 3.55
CA ALA A 579 18.49 0.96 4.14
C ALA A 579 19.85 0.71 3.44
N PRO A 580 20.69 1.74 3.30
CA PRO A 580 22.09 1.54 2.93
C PRO A 580 22.87 0.92 4.10
N GLU A 581 24.08 0.45 3.83
CA GLU A 581 24.97 -0.09 4.89
C GLU A 581 25.63 1.02 5.71
N LYS A 582 25.85 2.16 5.08
CA LYS A 582 26.46 3.36 5.70
C LYS A 582 25.69 4.60 5.26
N MET A 583 25.62 5.54 6.18
CA MET A 583 24.94 6.81 5.94
C MET A 583 25.52 7.90 6.86
#